data_bc02ef482f2890deb0b878949b2507d1
#
_entry.id   bc02ef482f2890deb0b878949b2507d1
#
_cell.length_a   1.000
_cell.length_b   1.000
_cell.length_c   1.000
_cell.angle_alpha   90.00
_cell.angle_beta   90.00
_cell.angle_gamma   90.00
#
_symmetry.space_group_name_H-M   'P 1'
#
loop_
_entity.id
_entity.type
_entity.pdbx_description
1 polymer ?
#
loop_
_entity_poly.entity_id
_entity_poly.type
_entity_poly.pdbx_seq_one_letter_code
_entity_poly.pdbx_strand_id
1 'polypeptide(L)'
;MAELGESRPEPDETPAVPGSGAFLPAGAAPAAILLVEDQPELVRALQINLRARQYEVVTARTGREALALAASHPPDAIILDLGLPDIDGTEVIVELRRWCKAPIIVLSGRTSPGDKIGALDVGADDYVTKPFAMAELLARLRATLRRDDGELGREPPHPARIGARLVDLTAHQVTRAPGPGGPGARSGAGPDRGGHETLRLTPTEWRILEILLLRPGQLVASAQLLSGVWGPGFQQRTNYLRFHLARLRRKLEDNPARPRHLLTEPGMGYRYQP
;
A
#
# COMPACT_ATOMS: atom_id res chain seq x y z
N MET A 1 62.84 8.55 -44.84
CA MET A 1 62.71 8.72 -43.40
C MET A 1 61.27 9.23 -43.16
N ALA A 2 60.36 8.34 -42.82
CA ALA A 2 58.96 8.63 -42.52
C ALA A 2 58.71 8.10 -41.13
N GLU A 3 58.40 9.00 -40.19
CA GLU A 3 58.05 8.69 -38.80
C GLU A 3 56.64 8.15 -38.73
N LEU A 4 56.53 6.93 -38.22
CA LEU A 4 55.27 6.29 -37.85
C LEU A 4 54.81 6.87 -36.51
N GLY A 5 53.73 7.66 -36.52
CA GLY A 5 53.03 8.12 -35.33
C GLY A 5 52.23 6.96 -34.72
N GLU A 6 52.59 6.48 -33.55
CA GLU A 6 51.84 5.56 -32.74
C GLU A 6 50.61 6.28 -32.13
N SER A 7 49.41 5.89 -32.59
CA SER A 7 48.13 6.29 -31.96
C SER A 7 47.95 5.48 -30.69
N ARG A 8 47.96 6.16 -29.55
CA ARG A 8 47.53 5.60 -28.27
C ARG A 8 46.00 5.34 -28.33
N PRO A 9 45.52 4.21 -27.85
CA PRO A 9 44.07 4.03 -27.65
C PRO A 9 43.61 4.87 -26.44
N GLU A 10 42.51 5.60 -26.64
CA GLU A 10 41.78 6.29 -25.58
C GLU A 10 41.14 5.29 -24.62
N PRO A 11 41.05 5.62 -23.33
CA PRO A 11 40.37 4.73 -22.35
C PRO A 11 38.87 4.70 -22.60
N ASP A 12 38.34 3.49 -22.68
CA ASP A 12 36.94 3.12 -22.76
C ASP A 12 36.13 3.75 -21.62
N GLU A 13 35.41 4.84 -21.92
CA GLU A 13 34.45 5.41 -20.99
C GLU A 13 33.22 4.50 -20.87
N THR A 14 33.27 3.58 -19.92
CA THR A 14 32.08 2.86 -19.48
C THR A 14 31.07 3.88 -18.94
N PRO A 15 29.83 3.96 -19.50
CA PRO A 15 28.85 4.91 -18.98
C PRO A 15 28.47 4.52 -17.53
N ALA A 16 28.73 5.43 -16.61
CA ALA A 16 28.31 5.33 -15.23
C ALA A 16 26.79 5.17 -15.17
N VAL A 17 26.32 4.02 -14.67
CA VAL A 17 24.93 3.79 -14.34
C VAL A 17 24.58 4.77 -13.20
N PRO A 18 23.60 5.66 -13.38
CA PRO A 18 23.19 6.54 -12.32
C PRO A 18 22.50 5.69 -11.23
N GLY A 19 23.25 5.37 -10.20
CA GLY A 19 22.74 4.82 -8.95
C GLY A 19 21.87 5.88 -8.26
N SER A 20 20.60 5.92 -8.59
CA SER A 20 19.60 6.71 -7.87
C SER A 20 19.35 6.07 -6.49
N GLY A 21 20.27 6.24 -5.58
CA GLY A 21 20.04 6.06 -4.16
C GLY A 21 19.18 7.22 -3.66
N ALA A 22 17.87 7.04 -3.63
CA ALA A 22 17.01 7.92 -2.86
C ALA A 22 17.35 7.69 -1.38
N PHE A 23 18.21 8.54 -0.82
CA PHE A 23 18.49 8.64 0.61
C PHE A 23 17.19 9.03 1.32
N LEU A 24 16.89 8.32 2.41
CA LEU A 24 15.93 8.81 3.40
C LEU A 24 16.40 10.19 3.90
N PRO A 25 15.51 11.14 4.19
CA PRO A 25 15.91 12.43 4.74
C PRO A 25 16.73 12.21 6.01
N ALA A 26 17.85 12.90 6.11
CA ALA A 26 18.77 12.81 7.25
C ALA A 26 18.02 13.21 8.53
N GLY A 27 17.84 12.24 9.46
CA GLY A 27 17.20 12.46 10.75
C GLY A 27 15.96 11.61 11.04
N ALA A 28 15.40 10.89 10.09
CA ALA A 28 14.30 9.93 10.35
C ALA A 28 14.89 8.60 10.89
N ALA A 29 14.24 8.05 11.91
CA ALA A 29 14.59 6.70 12.37
C ALA A 29 14.40 5.69 11.22
N PRO A 30 15.27 4.65 11.13
CA PRO A 30 15.14 3.63 10.11
C PRO A 30 13.78 2.94 10.21
N ALA A 31 13.10 2.75 9.06
CA ALA A 31 11.82 2.08 9.06
C ALA A 31 11.98 0.59 9.42
N ALA A 32 11.13 0.12 10.33
CA ALA A 32 11.14 -1.24 10.84
C ALA A 32 10.32 -2.17 9.93
N ILE A 33 10.96 -3.20 9.38
CA ILE A 33 10.36 -4.19 8.50
C ILE A 33 10.27 -5.53 9.22
N LEU A 34 9.05 -6.07 9.35
CA LEU A 34 8.85 -7.45 9.75
C LEU A 34 8.88 -8.35 8.51
N LEU A 35 9.90 -9.19 8.42
CA LEU A 35 10.08 -10.18 7.35
C LEU A 35 9.63 -11.55 7.84
N VAL A 36 8.58 -12.10 7.24
CA VAL A 36 7.99 -13.40 7.60
C VAL A 36 8.21 -14.37 6.45
N GLU A 37 9.14 -15.29 6.62
CA GLU A 37 9.59 -16.23 5.58
C GLU A 37 10.28 -17.41 6.27
N ASP A 38 9.95 -18.64 5.88
CA ASP A 38 10.51 -19.85 6.46
C ASP A 38 11.84 -20.31 5.82
N GLN A 39 12.08 -19.94 4.56
CA GLN A 39 13.26 -20.34 3.79
C GLN A 39 14.50 -19.53 4.20
N PRO A 40 15.53 -20.16 4.84
CA PRO A 40 16.66 -19.42 5.41
C PRO A 40 17.49 -18.63 4.37
N GLU A 41 17.63 -19.17 3.17
CA GLU A 41 18.40 -18.56 2.08
C GLU A 41 17.72 -17.28 1.61
N LEU A 42 16.39 -17.30 1.47
CA LEU A 42 15.61 -16.14 1.05
C LEU A 42 15.58 -15.08 2.15
N VAL A 43 15.40 -15.48 3.41
CA VAL A 43 15.50 -14.58 4.58
C VAL A 43 16.84 -13.86 4.57
N ARG A 44 17.95 -14.59 4.41
CA ARG A 44 19.29 -14.00 4.40
C ARG A 44 19.48 -13.00 3.25
N ALA A 45 19.06 -13.38 2.05
CA ALA A 45 19.15 -12.51 0.88
C ALA A 45 18.33 -11.23 1.06
N LEU A 46 17.10 -11.33 1.57
CA LEU A 46 16.22 -10.19 1.85
C LEU A 46 16.80 -9.30 2.95
N GLN A 47 17.27 -9.87 4.06
CA GLN A 47 17.89 -9.12 5.15
C GLN A 47 19.09 -8.29 4.68
N ILE A 48 20.00 -8.88 3.89
CA ILE A 48 21.17 -8.18 3.36
C ILE A 48 20.72 -6.98 2.51
N ASN A 49 19.78 -7.18 1.61
CA ASN A 49 19.31 -6.14 0.70
C ASN A 49 18.52 -5.03 1.40
N LEU A 50 17.74 -5.36 2.41
CA LEU A 50 16.96 -4.39 3.20
C LEU A 50 17.88 -3.57 4.11
N ARG A 51 18.79 -4.23 4.84
CA ARG A 51 19.75 -3.55 5.72
C ARG A 51 20.72 -2.64 4.97
N ALA A 52 21.15 -3.04 3.76
CA ALA A 52 21.97 -2.20 2.88
C ALA A 52 21.26 -0.88 2.49
N ARG A 53 19.94 -0.79 2.71
CA ARG A 53 19.11 0.39 2.46
C ARG A 53 18.61 1.04 3.75
N GLN A 54 19.28 0.73 4.85
CA GLN A 54 19.02 1.31 6.17
C GLN A 54 17.63 0.97 6.75
N TYR A 55 17.02 -0.14 6.34
CA TYR A 55 15.84 -0.68 7.02
C TYR A 55 16.27 -1.48 8.26
N GLU A 56 15.54 -1.32 9.34
CA GLU A 56 15.63 -2.24 10.47
C GLU A 56 14.79 -3.50 10.14
N VAL A 57 15.38 -4.70 10.29
CA VAL A 57 14.73 -5.93 9.86
C VAL A 57 14.63 -6.90 11.02
N VAL A 58 13.40 -7.17 11.43
CA VAL A 58 13.02 -8.24 12.35
C VAL A 58 12.49 -9.41 11.53
N THR A 59 12.87 -10.64 11.87
CA THR A 59 12.47 -11.82 11.09
C THR A 59 11.64 -12.78 11.93
N ALA A 60 10.62 -13.37 11.30
CA ALA A 60 9.83 -14.47 11.80
C ALA A 60 9.87 -15.63 10.81
N ARG A 61 9.89 -16.87 11.29
CA ARG A 61 9.87 -18.07 10.47
C ARG A 61 8.50 -18.78 10.46
N THR A 62 7.61 -18.33 11.29
CA THR A 62 6.25 -18.88 11.45
C THR A 62 5.24 -17.76 11.57
N GLY A 63 3.98 -18.07 11.25
CA GLY A 63 2.90 -17.09 11.37
C GLY A 63 2.63 -16.67 12.81
N ARG A 64 2.73 -17.60 13.77
CA ARG A 64 2.55 -17.29 15.20
C ARG A 64 3.67 -16.39 15.73
N GLU A 65 4.91 -16.65 15.32
CA GLU A 65 6.05 -15.78 15.66
C GLU A 65 5.85 -14.38 15.07
N ALA A 66 5.37 -14.29 13.82
CA ALA A 66 5.08 -13.02 13.17
C ALA A 66 4.03 -12.19 13.93
N LEU A 67 2.94 -12.83 14.38
CA LEU A 67 1.89 -12.17 15.17
C LEU A 67 2.44 -11.65 16.51
N ALA A 68 3.26 -12.46 17.21
CA ALA A 68 3.87 -12.08 18.48
C ALA A 68 4.85 -10.91 18.31
N LEU A 69 5.72 -10.97 17.28
CA LEU A 69 6.69 -9.93 17.00
C LEU A 69 6.02 -8.63 16.57
N ALA A 70 5.01 -8.68 15.70
CA ALA A 70 4.27 -7.49 15.29
C ALA A 70 3.55 -6.80 16.46
N ALA A 71 3.12 -7.55 17.47
CA ALA A 71 2.48 -7.01 18.67
C ALA A 71 3.49 -6.35 19.62
N SER A 72 4.67 -6.96 19.81
CA SER A 72 5.70 -6.44 20.71
C SER A 72 6.56 -5.33 20.07
N HIS A 73 6.75 -5.37 18.77
CA HIS A 73 7.56 -4.43 17.99
C HIS A 73 6.77 -4.02 16.74
N PRO A 74 5.89 -2.99 16.86
CA PRO A 74 5.06 -2.57 15.74
C PRO A 74 5.90 -2.19 14.51
N PRO A 75 5.75 -2.91 13.37
CA PRO A 75 6.53 -2.62 12.18
C PRO A 75 5.93 -1.46 11.37
N ASP A 76 6.77 -0.80 10.57
CA ASP A 76 6.33 0.17 9.56
C ASP A 76 5.81 -0.51 8.28
N ALA A 77 6.30 -1.72 7.96
CA ALA A 77 5.76 -2.58 6.91
C ALA A 77 6.04 -4.06 7.20
N ILE A 78 5.24 -4.93 6.60
CA ILE A 78 5.35 -6.39 6.73
C ILE A 78 5.57 -6.98 5.35
N ILE A 79 6.58 -7.85 5.21
CA ILE A 79 6.79 -8.70 4.05
C ILE A 79 6.45 -10.11 4.49
N LEU A 80 5.47 -10.76 3.86
CA LEU A 80 4.87 -12.00 4.34
C LEU A 80 4.81 -13.07 3.25
N ASP A 81 5.40 -14.22 3.48
CA ASP A 81 5.09 -15.43 2.69
C ASP A 81 3.75 -16.04 3.12
N LEU A 82 3.01 -16.59 2.16
CA LEU A 82 1.78 -17.33 2.44
C LEU A 82 2.04 -18.79 2.81
N GLY A 83 3.17 -19.35 2.38
CA GLY A 83 3.53 -20.74 2.56
C GLY A 83 4.24 -21.05 3.88
N LEU A 84 3.74 -20.55 4.99
CA LEU A 84 4.34 -20.76 6.31
C LEU A 84 4.08 -22.17 6.85
N PRO A 85 4.98 -22.71 7.71
CA PRO A 85 4.89 -24.11 8.16
C PRO A 85 3.81 -24.37 9.24
N ASP A 86 3.28 -23.34 9.88
CA ASP A 86 2.38 -23.49 11.03
C ASP A 86 0.93 -23.08 10.74
N ILE A 87 0.73 -21.93 10.11
CA ILE A 87 -0.59 -21.40 9.73
C ILE A 87 -0.49 -20.74 8.36
N ASP A 88 -1.57 -20.75 7.56
CA ASP A 88 -1.58 -20.10 6.26
C ASP A 88 -1.38 -18.58 6.41
N GLY A 89 -0.54 -17.99 5.54
CA GLY A 89 -0.25 -16.56 5.60
C GLY A 89 -1.50 -15.68 5.43
N THR A 90 -2.55 -16.17 4.79
CA THR A 90 -3.83 -15.44 4.69
C THR A 90 -4.51 -15.31 6.05
N GLU A 91 -4.40 -16.32 6.92
CA GLU A 91 -4.88 -16.24 8.30
C GLU A 91 -4.07 -15.25 9.12
N VAL A 92 -2.74 -15.21 8.90
CA VAL A 92 -1.86 -14.19 9.52
C VAL A 92 -2.30 -12.78 9.13
N ILE A 93 -2.65 -12.55 7.85
CA ILE A 93 -3.14 -11.25 7.38
C ILE A 93 -4.45 -10.88 8.10
N VAL A 94 -5.41 -11.82 8.18
CA VAL A 94 -6.70 -11.58 8.86
C VAL A 94 -6.49 -11.18 10.31
N GLU A 95 -5.63 -11.90 11.04
CA GLU A 95 -5.35 -11.60 12.44
C GLU A 95 -4.63 -10.26 12.62
N LEU A 96 -3.61 -9.98 11.82
CA LEU A 96 -2.91 -8.68 11.84
C LEU A 96 -3.89 -7.53 11.60
N ARG A 97 -4.80 -7.65 10.64
CA ARG A 97 -5.73 -6.57 10.26
C ARG A 97 -6.75 -6.22 11.33
N ARG A 98 -6.90 -7.04 12.36
CA ARG A 98 -7.75 -6.71 13.53
C ARG A 98 -7.17 -5.56 14.35
N TRP A 99 -5.86 -5.39 14.38
CA TRP A 99 -5.17 -4.42 15.22
C TRP A 99 -3.99 -3.69 14.55
N CYS A 100 -3.35 -4.27 13.56
CA CYS A 100 -2.18 -3.71 12.87
C CYS A 100 -2.58 -2.95 11.60
N LYS A 101 -2.09 -1.71 11.46
CA LYS A 101 -2.30 -0.86 10.28
C LYS A 101 -1.10 -0.87 9.31
N ALA A 102 0.01 -1.49 9.69
CA ALA A 102 1.18 -1.55 8.83
C ALA A 102 0.83 -2.18 7.47
N PRO A 103 1.35 -1.66 6.37
CA PRO A 103 1.14 -2.25 5.06
C PRO A 103 1.76 -3.64 4.97
N ILE A 104 1.07 -4.57 4.30
CA ILE A 104 1.48 -5.95 4.12
C ILE A 104 1.73 -6.21 2.64
N ILE A 105 2.97 -6.56 2.29
CA ILE A 105 3.37 -7.03 0.96
C ILE A 105 3.52 -8.54 1.02
N VAL A 106 2.69 -9.25 0.27
CA VAL A 106 2.76 -10.71 0.18
C VAL A 106 3.85 -11.13 -0.81
N LEU A 107 4.69 -12.08 -0.41
CA LEU A 107 5.59 -12.84 -1.28
C LEU A 107 5.04 -14.26 -1.41
N SER A 108 4.75 -14.76 -2.61
CA SER A 108 4.22 -16.11 -2.72
C SER A 108 4.55 -16.78 -4.05
N GLY A 109 4.78 -18.10 -4.00
CA GLY A 109 4.86 -18.95 -5.18
C GLY A 109 3.50 -19.29 -5.80
N ARG A 110 2.40 -18.97 -5.12
CA ARG A 110 1.04 -19.14 -5.64
C ARG A 110 0.81 -18.13 -6.78
N THR A 111 0.60 -18.64 -7.99
CA THR A 111 0.54 -17.79 -9.19
C THR A 111 -0.87 -17.60 -9.71
N SER A 112 -1.86 -18.35 -9.19
CA SER A 112 -3.22 -18.24 -9.69
C SER A 112 -3.81 -16.84 -9.46
N PRO A 113 -4.63 -16.33 -10.38
CA PRO A 113 -5.34 -15.06 -10.15
C PRO A 113 -6.21 -15.08 -8.88
N GLY A 114 -6.77 -16.25 -8.53
CA GLY A 114 -7.59 -16.45 -7.33
C GLY A 114 -6.80 -16.25 -6.04
N ASP A 115 -5.59 -16.81 -5.93
CA ASP A 115 -4.75 -16.66 -4.75
C ASP A 115 -4.34 -15.20 -4.50
N LYS A 116 -3.99 -14.48 -5.58
CA LYS A 116 -3.67 -13.04 -5.50
C LYS A 116 -4.87 -12.23 -5.03
N ILE A 117 -6.03 -12.48 -5.61
CA ILE A 117 -7.28 -11.82 -5.23
C ILE A 117 -7.61 -12.15 -3.77
N GLY A 118 -7.51 -13.43 -3.37
CA GLY A 118 -7.79 -13.87 -2.01
C GLY A 118 -6.92 -13.17 -0.96
N ALA A 119 -5.60 -13.13 -1.17
CA ALA A 119 -4.68 -12.44 -0.26
C ALA A 119 -4.97 -10.94 -0.14
N LEU A 120 -5.25 -10.29 -1.27
CA LEU A 120 -5.65 -8.89 -1.28
C LEU A 120 -7.01 -8.70 -0.61
N ASP A 121 -7.99 -9.58 -0.82
CA ASP A 121 -9.34 -9.51 -0.22
C ASP A 121 -9.31 -9.61 1.30
N VAL A 122 -8.40 -10.39 1.87
CA VAL A 122 -8.25 -10.49 3.34
C VAL A 122 -7.44 -9.34 3.93
N GLY A 123 -6.82 -8.49 3.12
CA GLY A 123 -6.20 -7.26 3.63
C GLY A 123 -4.74 -7.00 3.25
N ALA A 124 -4.12 -7.82 2.40
CA ALA A 124 -2.82 -7.45 1.83
C ALA A 124 -2.90 -6.15 1.03
N ASP A 125 -1.84 -5.35 1.04
CA ASP A 125 -1.74 -4.10 0.28
C ASP A 125 -1.13 -4.32 -1.10
N ASP A 126 -0.21 -5.28 -1.22
CA ASP A 126 0.44 -5.63 -2.48
C ASP A 126 0.79 -7.12 -2.51
N TYR A 127 1.09 -7.64 -3.69
CA TYR A 127 1.40 -9.03 -3.91
C TYR A 127 2.55 -9.19 -4.93
N VAL A 128 3.59 -9.89 -4.54
CA VAL A 128 4.76 -10.19 -5.39
C VAL A 128 4.86 -11.71 -5.57
N THR A 129 4.93 -12.14 -6.83
CA THR A 129 5.00 -13.57 -7.17
C THR A 129 6.46 -14.04 -7.15
N LYS A 130 6.74 -15.15 -6.47
CA LYS A 130 8.03 -15.84 -6.57
C LYS A 130 8.10 -16.64 -7.90
N PRO A 131 9.25 -16.60 -8.64
CA PRO A 131 10.44 -15.81 -8.39
C PRO A 131 10.25 -14.32 -8.75
N PHE A 132 10.90 -13.43 -8.01
CA PHE A 132 10.82 -12.00 -8.21
C PHE A 132 12.20 -11.34 -8.31
N ALA A 133 12.25 -10.18 -8.96
CA ALA A 133 13.43 -9.34 -8.93
C ALA A 133 13.51 -8.56 -7.61
N MET A 134 14.67 -8.57 -6.95
CA MET A 134 14.88 -7.81 -5.71
C MET A 134 14.54 -6.31 -5.89
N ALA A 135 14.89 -5.74 -7.04
CA ALA A 135 14.57 -4.36 -7.37
C ALA A 135 13.05 -4.07 -7.40
N GLU A 136 12.25 -5.05 -7.84
CA GLU A 136 10.78 -4.94 -7.84
C GLU A 136 10.23 -4.88 -6.42
N LEU A 137 10.64 -5.81 -5.54
CA LEU A 137 10.20 -5.83 -4.15
C LEU A 137 10.57 -4.53 -3.42
N LEU A 138 11.81 -4.07 -3.60
CA LEU A 138 12.28 -2.84 -2.97
C LEU A 138 11.56 -1.58 -3.49
N ALA A 139 11.18 -1.56 -4.77
CA ALA A 139 10.40 -0.46 -5.33
C ALA A 139 8.99 -0.42 -4.71
N ARG A 140 8.36 -1.60 -4.53
CA ARG A 140 7.05 -1.74 -3.86
C ARG A 140 7.12 -1.32 -2.39
N LEU A 141 8.14 -1.80 -1.68
CA LEU A 141 8.35 -1.45 -0.27
C LEU A 141 8.52 0.08 -0.10
N ARG A 142 9.36 0.72 -0.92
CA ARG A 142 9.50 2.18 -0.89
C ARG A 142 8.19 2.91 -1.18
N ALA A 143 7.43 2.44 -2.15
CA ALA A 143 6.13 3.02 -2.48
C ALA A 143 5.16 2.92 -1.31
N THR A 144 5.15 1.80 -0.64
CA THR A 144 4.28 1.49 0.49
C THR A 144 4.65 2.26 1.76
N LEU A 145 5.97 2.51 1.97
CA LEU A 145 6.50 3.26 3.12
C LEU A 145 6.50 4.77 2.94
N ARG A 146 6.24 5.29 1.72
CA ARG A 146 6.14 6.74 1.53
C ARG A 146 4.99 7.28 2.39
N ARG A 147 5.34 7.88 3.50
CA ARG A 147 4.44 8.79 4.22
C ARG A 147 4.33 10.04 3.36
N ASP A 148 3.12 10.56 3.22
CA ASP A 148 2.93 11.80 2.48
C ASP A 148 3.59 12.96 3.23
N ASP A 149 4.82 13.30 2.81
CA ASP A 149 5.43 14.59 3.11
C ASP A 149 4.81 15.63 2.19
N GLY A 150 3.52 15.95 2.43
CA GLY A 150 2.92 17.23 2.08
C GLY A 150 3.02 17.77 0.65
N GLU A 151 3.33 16.97 -0.39
CA GLU A 151 3.49 17.49 -1.76
C GLU A 151 2.18 17.87 -2.48
N LEU A 152 1.04 17.62 -1.89
CA LEU A 152 -0.23 18.11 -2.41
C LEU A 152 -0.65 19.36 -1.61
N GLY A 153 -0.10 20.51 -1.95
CA GLY A 153 -0.40 21.82 -1.37
C GLY A 153 -1.85 22.29 -1.53
N ARG A 154 -2.80 21.41 -1.29
CA ARG A 154 -4.22 21.69 -1.09
C ARG A 154 -4.61 21.18 0.28
N GLU A 155 -5.20 22.05 1.08
CA GLU A 155 -5.92 21.61 2.28
C GLU A 155 -6.88 20.48 1.89
N PRO A 156 -6.85 19.36 2.63
CA PRO A 156 -7.83 18.31 2.40
C PRO A 156 -9.23 18.92 2.52
N PRO A 157 -10.12 18.62 1.58
CA PRO A 157 -11.49 19.12 1.69
C PRO A 157 -12.08 18.63 3.01
N HIS A 158 -12.98 19.44 3.60
CA HIS A 158 -13.83 19.03 4.73
C HIS A 158 -14.26 17.57 4.53
N PRO A 159 -14.55 16.81 5.60
CA PRO A 159 -14.83 15.38 5.48
C PRO A 159 -15.70 15.06 4.27
N ALA A 160 -15.18 14.25 3.34
CA ALA A 160 -15.85 13.94 2.10
C ALA A 160 -16.96 12.92 2.35
N ARG A 161 -18.14 13.14 1.78
CA ARG A 161 -19.24 12.19 1.87
C ARG A 161 -19.22 11.22 0.68
N ILE A 162 -19.23 9.91 0.99
CA ILE A 162 -19.39 8.84 -0.01
C ILE A 162 -20.54 7.95 0.46
N GLY A 163 -21.68 8.03 -0.18
CA GLY A 163 -22.89 7.32 0.25
C GLY A 163 -23.27 7.65 1.71
N ALA A 164 -23.43 6.63 2.52
CA ALA A 164 -23.70 6.74 3.96
C ALA A 164 -22.45 6.92 4.82
N ARG A 165 -21.27 7.17 4.23
CA ARG A 165 -19.99 7.29 4.93
C ARG A 165 -19.44 8.71 4.85
N LEU A 166 -18.75 9.11 5.91
CA LEU A 166 -17.99 10.35 6.00
C LEU A 166 -16.51 9.99 6.09
N VAL A 167 -15.72 10.47 5.16
CA VAL A 167 -14.28 10.20 5.06
C VAL A 167 -13.52 11.43 5.49
N ASP A 168 -12.79 11.32 6.59
CA ASP A 168 -11.88 12.35 7.08
C ASP A 168 -10.44 11.96 6.72
N LEU A 169 -9.84 12.68 5.78
CA LEU A 169 -8.47 12.43 5.34
C LEU A 169 -7.45 12.85 6.41
N THR A 170 -7.74 13.89 7.17
CA THR A 170 -6.84 14.42 8.20
C THR A 170 -6.76 13.47 9.40
N ALA A 171 -7.93 12.98 9.85
CA ALA A 171 -8.00 12.04 10.96
C ALA A 171 -7.75 10.59 10.53
N HIS A 172 -7.63 10.29 9.22
CA HIS A 172 -7.58 8.94 8.66
C HIS A 172 -8.70 8.05 9.21
N GLN A 173 -9.93 8.57 9.16
CA GLN A 173 -11.12 7.90 9.69
C GLN A 173 -12.26 7.87 8.68
N VAL A 174 -12.98 6.75 8.67
CA VAL A 174 -14.26 6.62 7.97
C VAL A 174 -15.33 6.31 9.00
N THR A 175 -16.29 7.20 9.10
CA THR A 175 -17.43 7.08 10.03
C THR A 175 -18.74 7.00 9.25
N ARG A 176 -19.82 6.65 9.93
CA ARG A 176 -21.15 6.71 9.33
C ARG A 176 -21.59 8.18 9.30
N ALA A 177 -22.04 8.65 8.14
CA ALA A 177 -22.60 9.98 8.01
C ALA A 177 -23.88 10.10 8.87
N PRO A 178 -24.09 11.20 9.59
CA PRO A 178 -25.34 11.44 10.28
C PRO A 178 -26.50 11.38 9.26
N GLY A 179 -27.55 10.67 9.61
CA GLY A 179 -28.76 10.57 8.77
C GLY A 179 -29.38 11.93 8.51
N PRO A 180 -30.27 12.10 7.51
CA PRO A 180 -30.92 13.38 7.19
C PRO A 180 -31.89 13.91 8.27
N GLY A 181 -31.93 13.29 9.47
CA GLY A 181 -32.63 13.77 10.65
C GLY A 181 -31.70 14.57 11.53
N GLY A 182 -31.81 15.90 11.53
CA GLY A 182 -30.97 16.85 12.22
C GLY A 182 -30.77 16.63 13.73
N PRO A 183 -29.90 17.44 14.39
CA PRO A 183 -29.63 17.38 15.83
C PRO A 183 -30.85 17.89 16.62
N GLY A 184 -31.82 17.01 16.91
CA GLY A 184 -33.03 17.45 17.58
C GLY A 184 -34.09 16.36 17.87
N ALA A 185 -33.73 15.11 18.07
CA ALA A 185 -34.67 14.08 18.50
C ALA A 185 -34.24 13.46 19.83
N ARG A 186 -34.72 14.11 20.90
CA ARG A 186 -35.11 13.55 22.22
C ARG A 186 -34.14 12.63 22.96
N SER A 187 -33.58 13.22 24.03
CA SER A 187 -33.18 12.51 25.24
C SER A 187 -34.29 11.54 25.68
N GLY A 188 -33.97 10.26 25.70
CA GLY A 188 -34.82 9.20 26.21
C GLY A 188 -34.05 7.90 26.29
N ALA A 189 -33.47 7.67 27.52
CA ALA A 189 -33.20 6.40 28.16
C ALA A 189 -32.36 5.34 27.40
N GLY A 190 -31.17 5.11 27.95
CA GLY A 190 -30.37 3.91 27.81
C GLY A 190 -28.94 4.18 27.37
N PRO A 191 -27.92 3.53 27.99
CA PRO A 191 -26.55 3.65 27.50
C PRO A 191 -26.47 2.95 26.13
N ASP A 192 -26.61 3.77 25.07
CA ASP A 192 -26.55 3.30 23.69
C ASP A 192 -25.11 2.80 23.43
N ARG A 193 -24.99 1.49 23.30
CA ARG A 193 -23.82 0.81 22.78
C ARG A 193 -23.70 1.02 21.27
N GLY A 194 -23.94 2.23 20.80
CA GLY A 194 -23.71 2.70 19.45
C GLY A 194 -22.23 2.99 19.29
N GLY A 195 -21.38 1.97 19.34
CA GLY A 195 -20.00 2.08 18.92
C GLY A 195 -19.99 2.63 17.50
N HIS A 196 -19.38 3.80 17.30
CA HIS A 196 -19.11 4.33 15.98
C HIS A 196 -18.35 3.25 15.21
N GLU A 197 -19.04 2.53 14.34
CA GLU A 197 -18.44 1.49 13.49
C GLU A 197 -17.45 2.19 12.58
N THR A 198 -16.20 2.31 13.08
CA THR A 198 -15.10 2.91 12.32
C THR A 198 -14.68 1.91 11.28
N LEU A 199 -14.98 2.18 10.04
CA LEU A 199 -14.60 1.33 8.94
C LEU A 199 -13.10 1.45 8.69
N ARG A 200 -12.41 0.32 8.65
CA ARG A 200 -10.96 0.27 8.43
C ARG A 200 -10.64 0.16 6.94
N LEU A 201 -9.82 1.09 6.46
CA LEU A 201 -9.19 1.03 5.14
C LEU A 201 -7.74 0.60 5.28
N THR A 202 -7.23 -0.14 4.30
CA THR A 202 -5.80 -0.44 4.21
C THR A 202 -5.00 0.80 3.77
N PRO A 203 -3.68 0.86 4.01
CA PRO A 203 -2.84 1.96 3.53
C PRO A 203 -3.00 2.25 2.04
N THR A 204 -3.04 1.21 1.19
CA THR A 204 -3.24 1.37 -0.26
C THR A 204 -4.63 1.93 -0.60
N GLU A 205 -5.68 1.49 0.12
CA GLU A 205 -7.03 2.03 -0.05
C GLU A 205 -7.09 3.51 0.33
N TRP A 206 -6.43 3.90 1.43
CA TRP A 206 -6.30 5.30 1.85
C TRP A 206 -5.62 6.14 0.78
N ARG A 207 -4.48 5.66 0.26
CA ARG A 207 -3.71 6.38 -0.75
C ARG A 207 -4.50 6.63 -2.03
N ILE A 208 -5.22 5.62 -2.52
CA ILE A 208 -6.10 5.77 -3.70
C ILE A 208 -7.19 6.80 -3.43
N LEU A 209 -7.83 6.69 -2.27
CA LEU A 209 -8.93 7.55 -1.88
C LEU A 209 -8.48 9.01 -1.74
N GLU A 210 -7.35 9.25 -1.11
CA GLU A 210 -6.72 10.56 -0.97
C GLU A 210 -6.48 11.24 -2.32
N ILE A 211 -5.82 10.53 -3.26
CA ILE A 211 -5.55 11.08 -4.60
C ILE A 211 -6.84 11.49 -5.31
N LEU A 212 -7.92 10.73 -5.12
CA LEU A 212 -9.21 11.01 -5.74
C LEU A 212 -9.95 12.15 -5.03
N LEU A 213 -9.98 12.16 -3.71
CA LEU A 213 -10.68 13.16 -2.91
C LEU A 213 -10.04 14.56 -2.99
N LEU A 214 -8.73 14.64 -3.18
CA LEU A 214 -8.03 15.90 -3.41
C LEU A 214 -8.33 16.52 -4.79
N ARG A 215 -8.99 15.78 -5.68
CA ARG A 215 -9.36 16.22 -7.03
C ARG A 215 -10.85 15.98 -7.33
N PRO A 216 -11.78 16.56 -6.55
CA PRO A 216 -13.20 16.29 -6.71
C PRO A 216 -13.68 16.71 -8.11
N GLY A 217 -14.48 15.85 -8.73
CA GLY A 217 -15.02 16.05 -10.08
C GLY A 217 -14.00 15.89 -11.22
N GLN A 218 -12.71 15.76 -10.93
CA GLN A 218 -11.68 15.63 -11.96
C GLN A 218 -11.40 14.16 -12.30
N LEU A 219 -11.10 13.92 -13.56
CA LEU A 219 -10.61 12.62 -14.01
C LEU A 219 -9.13 12.45 -13.59
N VAL A 220 -8.84 11.40 -12.84
CA VAL A 220 -7.48 10.99 -12.54
C VAL A 220 -7.13 9.77 -13.40
N ALA A 221 -6.14 9.93 -14.28
CA ALA A 221 -5.73 8.87 -15.18
C ALA A 221 -5.24 7.64 -14.40
N SER A 222 -5.54 6.42 -14.92
CA SER A 222 -5.09 5.17 -14.29
C SER A 222 -3.58 5.15 -14.06
N ALA A 223 -2.79 5.66 -15.00
CA ALA A 223 -1.34 5.75 -14.87
C ALA A 223 -0.90 6.69 -13.74
N GLN A 224 -1.62 7.79 -13.51
CA GLN A 224 -1.35 8.72 -12.40
C GLN A 224 -1.65 8.09 -11.05
N LEU A 225 -2.80 7.39 -10.92
CA LEU A 225 -3.14 6.65 -9.71
C LEU A 225 -2.10 5.57 -9.42
N LEU A 226 -1.74 4.77 -10.42
CA LEU A 226 -0.75 3.72 -10.27
C LEU A 226 0.62 4.28 -9.85
N SER A 227 1.08 5.36 -10.48
CA SER A 227 2.34 6.00 -10.12
C SER A 227 2.28 6.66 -8.74
N GLY A 228 1.17 7.28 -8.39
CA GLY A 228 0.96 7.91 -7.08
C GLY A 228 0.92 6.90 -5.93
N VAL A 229 0.30 5.73 -6.14
CA VAL A 229 0.15 4.70 -5.11
C VAL A 229 1.36 3.78 -5.03
N TRP A 230 1.84 3.26 -6.17
CA TRP A 230 2.90 2.22 -6.22
C TRP A 230 4.24 2.73 -6.79
N GLY A 231 4.29 3.95 -7.28
CA GLY A 231 5.50 4.55 -7.82
C GLY A 231 5.68 4.39 -9.34
N PRO A 232 6.73 5.01 -9.90
CA PRO A 232 7.05 4.90 -11.31
C PRO A 232 7.34 3.44 -11.70
N GLY A 233 6.88 3.03 -12.90
CA GLY A 233 7.01 1.65 -13.39
C GLY A 233 5.76 0.79 -13.24
N PHE A 234 4.71 1.27 -12.55
CA PHE A 234 3.46 0.53 -12.35
C PHE A 234 2.33 0.89 -13.32
N GLN A 235 2.53 1.85 -14.22
CA GLN A 235 1.48 2.44 -15.06
C GLN A 235 0.69 1.42 -15.89
N GLN A 236 1.24 0.25 -16.18
CA GLN A 236 0.58 -0.81 -16.97
C GLN A 236 -0.21 -1.83 -16.13
N ARG A 237 -0.11 -1.80 -14.79
CA ARG A 237 -0.74 -2.81 -13.93
C ARG A 237 -2.16 -2.40 -13.49
N THR A 238 -3.02 -2.08 -14.43
CA THR A 238 -4.38 -1.58 -14.19
C THR A 238 -5.29 -2.55 -13.42
N ASN A 239 -5.00 -3.86 -13.43
CA ASN A 239 -5.78 -4.86 -12.69
C ASN A 239 -5.71 -4.65 -11.17
N TYR A 240 -4.56 -4.20 -10.64
CA TYR A 240 -4.42 -3.86 -9.21
C TYR A 240 -5.36 -2.74 -8.81
N LEU A 241 -5.39 -1.68 -9.61
CA LEU A 241 -6.23 -0.53 -9.35
C LEU A 241 -7.73 -0.90 -9.38
N ARG A 242 -8.14 -1.70 -10.37
CA ARG A 242 -9.53 -2.21 -10.44
C ARG A 242 -9.93 -2.96 -9.18
N PHE A 243 -9.04 -3.78 -8.67
CA PHE A 243 -9.27 -4.56 -7.46
C PHE A 243 -9.48 -3.67 -6.22
N HIS A 244 -8.55 -2.77 -5.94
CA HIS A 244 -8.65 -1.86 -4.78
C HIS A 244 -9.86 -0.92 -4.89
N LEU A 245 -10.20 -0.45 -6.09
CA LEU A 245 -11.41 0.36 -6.31
C LEU A 245 -12.69 -0.44 -6.08
N ALA A 246 -12.72 -1.72 -6.48
CA ALA A 246 -13.85 -2.59 -6.17
C ALA A 246 -14.03 -2.77 -4.66
N ARG A 247 -12.94 -2.92 -3.90
CA ARG A 247 -12.97 -2.98 -2.43
C ARG A 247 -13.43 -1.67 -1.80
N LEU A 248 -12.88 -0.54 -2.24
CA LEU A 248 -13.32 0.77 -1.76
C LEU A 248 -14.81 0.97 -1.99
N ARG A 249 -15.33 0.59 -3.16
CA ARG A 249 -16.77 0.65 -3.42
C ARG A 249 -17.59 -0.23 -2.48
N ARG A 250 -17.14 -1.47 -2.24
CA ARG A 250 -17.81 -2.36 -1.26
C ARG A 250 -17.86 -1.77 0.15
N LYS A 251 -16.87 -0.97 0.52
CA LYS A 251 -16.76 -0.36 1.84
C LYS A 251 -17.51 0.98 1.96
N LEU A 252 -17.53 1.76 0.90
CA LEU A 252 -17.93 3.17 0.96
C LEU A 252 -19.24 3.49 0.23
N GLU A 253 -19.51 2.84 -0.92
CA GLU A 253 -20.68 3.10 -1.73
C GLU A 253 -21.92 2.38 -1.19
N ASP A 254 -23.09 3.00 -1.32
CA ASP A 254 -24.36 2.37 -0.97
C ASP A 254 -24.68 1.18 -1.90
N ASN A 255 -24.30 1.26 -3.17
CA ASN A 255 -24.39 0.19 -4.14
C ASN A 255 -23.07 0.03 -4.91
N PRO A 256 -22.20 -0.93 -4.51
CA PRO A 256 -20.90 -1.15 -5.15
C PRO A 256 -20.95 -1.46 -6.66
N ALA A 257 -22.05 -2.08 -7.13
CA ALA A 257 -22.25 -2.42 -8.54
C ALA A 257 -22.68 -1.21 -9.39
N ARG A 258 -23.25 -0.19 -8.75
CA ARG A 258 -23.67 1.08 -9.38
C ARG A 258 -23.13 2.25 -8.56
N PRO A 259 -21.81 2.46 -8.56
CA PRO A 259 -21.18 3.50 -7.76
C PRO A 259 -21.65 4.89 -8.23
N ARG A 260 -21.85 5.80 -7.27
CA ARG A 260 -22.23 7.20 -7.53
C ARG A 260 -21.08 8.15 -7.30
N HIS A 261 -20.13 7.80 -6.44
CA HIS A 261 -19.04 8.66 -6.04
C HIS A 261 -17.70 8.22 -6.63
N LEU A 262 -17.35 6.93 -6.56
CA LEU A 262 -16.09 6.41 -7.09
C LEU A 262 -16.33 5.86 -8.51
N LEU A 263 -16.34 6.74 -9.50
CA LEU A 263 -16.68 6.41 -10.87
C LEU A 263 -15.49 5.81 -11.64
N THR A 264 -15.79 4.96 -12.63
CA THR A 264 -14.82 4.48 -13.63
C THR A 264 -15.11 5.19 -14.95
N GLU A 265 -14.09 5.79 -15.53
CA GLU A 265 -14.10 6.29 -16.91
C GLU A 265 -13.38 5.28 -17.79
N PRO A 266 -14.10 4.49 -18.60
CA PRO A 266 -13.52 3.37 -19.33
C PRO A 266 -12.32 3.78 -20.20
N GLY A 267 -11.20 3.06 -20.07
CA GLY A 267 -9.98 3.33 -20.81
C GLY A 267 -9.15 4.52 -20.32
N MET A 268 -9.72 5.42 -19.50
CA MET A 268 -9.04 6.64 -19.06
C MET A 268 -8.59 6.59 -17.59
N GLY A 269 -9.51 6.31 -16.68
CA GLY A 269 -9.15 6.37 -15.25
C GLY A 269 -10.36 6.34 -14.33
N TYR A 270 -10.26 7.11 -13.25
CA TYR A 270 -11.25 7.15 -12.19
C TYR A 270 -11.53 8.58 -11.74
N ARG A 271 -12.70 8.80 -11.17
CA ARG A 271 -13.14 10.11 -10.71
C ARG A 271 -13.88 9.97 -9.38
N TYR A 272 -13.61 10.87 -8.45
CA TYR A 272 -14.48 11.08 -7.31
C TYR A 272 -15.53 12.14 -7.66
N GLN A 273 -16.80 11.80 -7.54
CA GLN A 273 -17.93 12.69 -7.70
C GLN A 273 -18.54 12.92 -6.31
N PRO A 274 -18.54 14.16 -5.79
CA PRO A 274 -19.16 14.52 -4.51
C PRO A 274 -20.64 14.22 -4.41
#